data_bbd0ebc53676a80f41545b2fa78efe25
#
_entry.id   bbd0ebc53676a80f41545b2fa78efe25
#
_cell.length_a   1.000
_cell.length_b   1.000
_cell.length_c   1.000
_cell.angle_alpha   90.00
_cell.angle_beta   90.00
_cell.angle_gamma   90.00
#
_symmetry.space_group_name_H-M   'P 1'
#
loop_
_entity.id
_entity.type
_entity.pdbx_description
1 polymer ?
#
loop_
_entity_poly.entity_id
_entity_poly.type
_entity_poly.pdbx_seq_one_letter_code
_entity_poly.pdbx_strand_id
1 'polypeptide(L)'
;MHVLRAPGVRVVASPEAIDAAAWQDAGPGPDEFEPLILRFAPDEAFAVGATGVHIDDREAIAEPELGYTAVMFPVDEFIDVVLPRIEWPVPPSRPTFCQGSIAGVPSKLYIDSTGAATVFVMGAYLDDFLSRLPVNT
;
A
#
# COMPACT_ATOMS: atom_id res chain seq x y z
N MET A 1 -8.10 10.23 10.20
CA MET A 1 -7.76 8.80 9.96
C MET A 1 -8.98 8.05 9.46
N HIS A 2 -8.82 7.28 8.43
CA HIS A 2 -9.90 6.50 7.85
C HIS A 2 -9.40 5.09 7.58
N VAL A 3 -10.15 4.06 8.01
CA VAL A 3 -9.74 2.66 7.91
C VAL A 3 -10.66 1.94 6.93
N LEU A 4 -10.06 1.29 5.92
CA LEU A 4 -10.76 0.53 4.89
C LEU A 4 -10.10 -0.82 4.67
N ARG A 5 -10.89 -1.83 4.32
CA ARG A 5 -10.30 -3.04 3.75
C ARG A 5 -9.72 -2.71 2.37
N ALA A 6 -8.58 -3.32 2.06
CA ALA A 6 -7.88 -3.08 0.80
C ALA A 6 -7.64 -4.39 0.04
N PRO A 7 -8.71 -5.03 -0.46
CA PRO A 7 -8.56 -6.23 -1.26
C PRO A 7 -7.95 -5.91 -2.62
N GLY A 8 -7.28 -6.87 -3.20
CA GLY A 8 -6.69 -6.71 -4.52
C GLY A 8 -6.09 -8.00 -5.04
N VAL A 9 -5.20 -7.89 -6.00
CA VAL A 9 -4.50 -9.01 -6.62
C VAL A 9 -3.01 -8.84 -6.43
N ARG A 10 -2.37 -9.88 -5.93
CA ARG A 10 -0.92 -9.96 -5.80
C ARG A 10 -0.35 -10.83 -6.91
N VAL A 11 0.72 -10.36 -7.53
CA VAL A 11 1.40 -11.05 -8.63
C VAL A 11 2.88 -11.20 -8.32
N VAL A 12 3.40 -12.38 -8.56
CA VAL A 12 4.84 -12.65 -8.65
C VAL A 12 5.12 -13.07 -10.09
N ALA A 13 5.98 -12.33 -10.77
CA ALA A 13 6.29 -12.54 -12.19
C ALA A 13 7.61 -11.85 -12.52
N SER A 14 8.06 -12.00 -13.78
CA SER A 14 9.24 -11.25 -14.22
C SER A 14 8.97 -9.73 -14.12
N PRO A 15 9.99 -8.92 -13.81
CA PRO A 15 9.81 -7.47 -13.71
C PRO A 15 9.21 -6.84 -14.96
N GLU A 16 9.63 -7.28 -16.15
CA GLU A 16 9.15 -6.77 -17.43
C GLU A 16 7.66 -7.11 -17.63
N ALA A 17 7.25 -8.31 -17.24
CA ALA A 17 5.86 -8.74 -17.35
C ALA A 17 4.96 -7.93 -16.41
N ILE A 18 5.43 -7.62 -15.21
CA ILE A 18 4.70 -6.78 -14.27
C ILE A 18 4.57 -5.36 -14.81
N ASP A 19 5.63 -4.80 -15.39
CA ASP A 19 5.61 -3.47 -15.99
C ASP A 19 4.56 -3.36 -17.11
N ALA A 20 4.34 -4.44 -17.85
CA ALA A 20 3.41 -4.50 -18.97
C ALA A 20 2.03 -5.06 -18.60
N ALA A 21 1.80 -5.42 -17.34
CA ALA A 21 0.56 -6.08 -16.90
C ALA A 21 -0.66 -5.17 -17.09
N ALA A 22 -1.79 -5.79 -17.46
CA ALA A 22 -3.09 -5.12 -17.51
C ALA A 22 -3.93 -5.58 -16.33
N TRP A 23 -4.19 -4.66 -15.41
CA TRP A 23 -4.94 -4.94 -14.19
C TRP A 23 -6.42 -4.69 -14.42
N GLN A 24 -7.25 -5.65 -14.01
CA GLN A 24 -8.71 -5.58 -14.17
C GLN A 24 -9.34 -4.95 -12.93
N ASP A 25 -10.19 -3.95 -13.16
CA ASP A 25 -10.97 -3.26 -12.11
C ASP A 25 -10.11 -2.71 -10.98
N ALA A 26 -8.83 -2.42 -11.24
CA ALA A 26 -8.00 -1.76 -10.24
C ALA A 26 -8.67 -0.44 -9.86
N GLY A 27 -9.13 -0.39 -8.62
CA GLY A 27 -9.84 0.78 -8.11
C GLY A 27 -8.91 1.96 -7.98
N PRO A 28 -9.48 3.16 -7.84
CA PRO A 28 -8.66 4.31 -7.53
C PRO A 28 -8.00 4.11 -6.17
N GLY A 29 -6.70 4.38 -6.13
CA GLY A 29 -6.00 4.54 -4.88
C GLY A 29 -6.44 5.82 -4.18
N PRO A 30 -5.69 6.28 -3.19
CA PRO A 30 -5.93 7.59 -2.57
C PRO A 30 -5.92 8.74 -3.56
N ASP A 31 -5.20 8.62 -4.67
CA ASP A 31 -5.35 9.49 -5.85
C ASP A 31 -6.49 8.95 -6.70
N GLU A 32 -7.60 9.69 -6.76
CA GLU A 32 -8.86 9.26 -7.38
C GLU A 32 -8.77 8.90 -8.86
N PHE A 33 -7.67 9.18 -9.52
CA PHE A 33 -7.57 9.12 -10.98
C PHE A 33 -6.70 7.97 -11.51
N GLU A 34 -5.99 7.24 -10.65
CA GLU A 34 -5.11 6.15 -11.09
C GLU A 34 -5.27 4.90 -10.23
N PRO A 35 -5.19 3.70 -10.85
CA PRO A 35 -5.14 2.47 -10.08
C PRO A 35 -3.88 2.46 -9.21
N LEU A 36 -4.01 2.05 -7.96
CA LEU A 36 -2.89 1.99 -7.04
C LEU A 36 -2.22 0.62 -7.12
N ILE A 37 -1.04 0.59 -7.72
CA ILE A 37 -0.23 -0.61 -7.84
C ILE A 37 1.02 -0.42 -7.00
N LEU A 38 1.19 -1.28 -6.01
CA LEU A 38 2.30 -1.22 -5.07
C LEU A 38 3.35 -2.25 -5.48
N ARG A 39 4.55 -1.78 -5.80
CA ARG A 39 5.65 -2.66 -6.19
C ARG A 39 6.41 -3.06 -4.93
N PHE A 40 6.14 -4.27 -4.42
CA PHE A 40 6.78 -4.78 -3.21
C PHE A 40 8.23 -5.18 -3.43
N ALA A 41 8.52 -5.68 -4.63
CA ALA A 41 9.85 -6.07 -5.07
C ALA A 41 9.89 -5.94 -6.60
N PRO A 42 11.06 -6.01 -7.25
CA PRO A 42 11.11 -5.97 -8.71
C PRO A 42 10.21 -6.99 -9.39
N ASP A 43 10.02 -8.15 -8.77
CA ASP A 43 9.24 -9.29 -9.29
C ASP A 43 7.94 -9.52 -8.54
N GLU A 44 7.47 -8.55 -7.76
CA GLU A 44 6.25 -8.69 -6.97
C GLU A 44 5.46 -7.37 -6.91
N ALA A 45 4.16 -7.44 -7.20
CA ALA A 45 3.28 -6.28 -7.13
C ALA A 45 1.93 -6.63 -6.52
N PHE A 46 1.30 -5.65 -5.90
CA PHE A 46 -0.05 -5.73 -5.37
C PHE A 46 -0.88 -4.60 -5.94
N ALA A 47 -1.95 -4.92 -6.66
CA ALA A 47 -2.86 -3.94 -7.21
C ALA A 47 -4.10 -3.83 -6.33
N VAL A 48 -4.23 -2.70 -5.65
CA VAL A 48 -5.36 -2.42 -4.75
C VAL A 48 -6.63 -2.28 -5.57
N GLY A 49 -7.65 -3.05 -5.23
CA GLY A 49 -8.95 -3.01 -5.89
C GLY A 49 -9.03 -3.82 -7.17
N ALA A 50 -7.94 -4.39 -7.66
CA ALA A 50 -7.97 -5.23 -8.85
C ALA A 50 -8.69 -6.55 -8.56
N THR A 51 -9.41 -7.05 -9.56
CA THR A 51 -10.09 -8.36 -9.50
C THR A 51 -9.39 -9.43 -10.31
N GLY A 52 -8.43 -9.05 -11.15
CA GLY A 52 -7.63 -9.95 -11.95
C GLY A 52 -6.50 -9.21 -12.65
N VAL A 53 -5.71 -9.96 -13.40
CA VAL A 53 -4.60 -9.41 -14.16
C VAL A 53 -4.38 -10.23 -15.43
N HIS A 54 -4.08 -9.54 -16.53
CA HIS A 54 -3.52 -10.17 -17.71
C HIS A 54 -2.01 -9.92 -17.71
N ILE A 55 -1.23 -10.99 -17.65
CA ILE A 55 0.22 -10.90 -17.54
C ILE A 55 0.90 -11.90 -18.47
N ASP A 56 1.85 -11.42 -19.25
CA ASP A 56 2.56 -12.24 -20.23
C ASP A 56 3.81 -12.87 -19.62
N ASP A 57 3.57 -13.83 -18.76
CA ASP A 57 4.60 -14.66 -18.12
C ASP A 57 3.98 -15.98 -17.74
N ARG A 58 4.49 -17.07 -18.34
CA ARG A 58 3.95 -18.42 -18.14
C ARG A 58 4.14 -18.93 -16.71
N GLU A 59 5.13 -18.37 -15.99
CA GLU A 59 5.44 -18.78 -14.63
C GLU A 59 4.84 -17.82 -13.60
N ALA A 60 4.06 -16.84 -14.04
CA ALA A 60 3.46 -15.88 -13.15
C ALA A 60 2.50 -16.55 -12.16
N ILE A 61 2.53 -16.10 -10.93
CA ILE A 61 1.57 -16.48 -9.89
C ILE A 61 0.74 -15.24 -9.58
N ALA A 62 -0.57 -15.32 -9.82
CA ALA A 62 -1.51 -14.24 -9.51
C ALA A 62 -2.57 -14.79 -8.58
N GLU A 63 -2.75 -14.13 -7.44
CA GLU A 63 -3.67 -14.56 -6.39
C GLU A 63 -4.45 -13.38 -5.84
N PRO A 64 -5.73 -13.58 -5.46
CA PRO A 64 -6.42 -12.58 -4.66
C PRO A 64 -5.66 -12.37 -3.34
N GLU A 65 -5.50 -11.11 -2.97
CA GLU A 65 -4.93 -10.74 -1.66
C GLU A 65 -5.99 -9.99 -0.89
N LEU A 66 -6.51 -10.61 0.15
CA LEU A 66 -7.64 -10.10 0.93
C LEU A 66 -7.23 -9.68 2.35
N GLY A 67 -5.95 -9.81 2.68
CA GLY A 67 -5.47 -9.63 4.04
C GLY A 67 -5.10 -8.21 4.43
N TYR A 68 -4.96 -7.29 3.48
CA TYR A 68 -4.55 -5.92 3.78
C TYR A 68 -5.71 -5.04 4.21
N THR A 69 -5.41 -4.16 5.15
CA THR A 69 -6.26 -3.04 5.55
C THR A 69 -5.50 -1.75 5.29
N ALA A 70 -6.16 -0.77 4.73
CA ALA A 70 -5.61 0.56 4.47
C ALA A 70 -6.02 1.51 5.59
N VAL A 71 -5.05 2.19 6.17
CA VAL A 71 -5.27 3.25 7.15
C VAL A 71 -4.82 4.56 6.51
N MET A 72 -5.78 5.43 6.23
CA MET A 72 -5.56 6.65 5.45
C MET A 72 -5.45 7.86 6.37
N PHE A 73 -4.47 8.72 6.11
CA PHE A 73 -4.18 9.90 6.92
C PHE A 73 -4.11 11.14 6.04
N PRO A 74 -4.83 12.21 6.39
CA PRO A 74 -4.57 13.53 5.80
C PRO A 74 -3.13 13.97 6.08
N VAL A 75 -2.63 14.94 5.32
CA VAL A 75 -1.24 15.39 5.39
C VAL A 75 -0.82 15.74 6.82
N ASP A 76 -1.60 16.57 7.51
CA ASP A 76 -1.24 17.05 8.85
C ASP A 76 -1.21 15.92 9.86
N GLU A 77 -2.18 15.02 9.81
CA GLU A 77 -2.24 13.87 10.71
C GLU A 77 -1.10 12.89 10.44
N PHE A 78 -0.74 12.68 9.17
CA PHE A 78 0.41 11.86 8.84
C PHE A 78 1.70 12.44 9.46
N ILE A 79 1.93 13.73 9.28
CA ILE A 79 3.13 14.40 9.79
C ILE A 79 3.17 14.36 11.32
N ASP A 80 2.05 14.61 11.97
CA ASP A 80 2.00 14.73 13.43
C ASP A 80 1.96 13.38 14.15
N VAL A 81 1.30 12.38 13.55
CA VAL A 81 1.00 11.12 14.22
C VAL A 81 1.87 9.97 13.73
N VAL A 82 2.03 9.83 12.43
CA VAL A 82 2.66 8.64 11.83
C VAL A 82 4.15 8.84 11.62
N LEU A 83 4.52 9.94 11.00
CA LEU A 83 5.91 10.22 10.63
C LEU A 83 6.89 10.12 11.81
N PRO A 84 6.56 10.63 13.03
CA PRO A 84 7.47 10.48 14.17
C PRO A 84 7.70 9.02 14.60
N ARG A 85 6.89 8.08 14.13
CA ARG A 85 6.99 6.65 14.45
C ARG A 85 7.68 5.84 13.37
N ILE A 86 8.20 6.51 12.36
CA ILE A 86 9.00 5.91 11.29
C ILE A 86 10.46 6.16 11.61
N GLU A 87 11.21 5.09 11.87
CA GLU A 87 12.61 5.18 12.29
C GLU A 87 13.60 5.06 11.12
N TRP A 88 13.09 4.94 9.90
CA TRP A 88 13.90 4.82 8.70
C TRP A 88 13.63 6.01 7.77
N PRO A 89 14.58 6.32 6.85
CA PRO A 89 14.41 7.48 5.99
C PRO A 89 13.30 7.28 4.98
N VAL A 90 12.35 8.24 4.94
CA VAL A 90 11.29 8.27 3.94
C VAL A 90 11.79 9.08 2.75
N PRO A 91 11.73 8.53 1.51
CA PRO A 91 12.13 9.28 0.34
C PRO A 91 11.38 10.61 0.21
N PRO A 92 12.02 11.69 -0.23
CA PRO A 92 11.36 13.00 -0.35
C PRO A 92 10.50 13.15 -1.60
N SER A 93 10.66 12.27 -2.59
CA SER A 93 9.87 12.32 -3.83
C SER A 93 8.39 12.00 -3.58
N ARG A 94 7.50 12.62 -4.36
CA ARG A 94 6.06 12.37 -4.26
C ARG A 94 5.49 12.14 -5.67
N PRO A 95 4.62 11.13 -5.88
CA PRO A 95 4.28 10.10 -4.89
C PRO A 95 5.45 9.17 -4.57
N THR A 96 5.37 8.49 -3.45
CA THR A 96 6.37 7.49 -3.09
C THR A 96 5.74 6.28 -2.44
N PHE A 97 6.33 5.12 -2.69
CA PHE A 97 5.99 3.88 -2.01
C PHE A 97 7.23 3.34 -1.32
N CYS A 98 7.08 2.98 -0.06
CA CYS A 98 8.16 2.38 0.72
C CYS A 98 7.60 1.39 1.73
N GLN A 99 8.46 0.56 2.28
CA GLN A 99 8.10 -0.52 3.17
C GLN A 99 9.02 -0.53 4.38
N GLY A 100 8.47 -0.86 5.52
CA GLY A 100 9.25 -0.97 6.73
C GLY A 100 8.34 -1.07 7.94
N SER A 101 8.95 -1.12 9.12
CA SER A 101 8.21 -1.12 10.36
C SER A 101 7.76 0.29 10.71
N ILE A 102 6.47 0.45 10.98
CA ILE A 102 5.90 1.71 11.47
C ILE A 102 5.25 1.41 12.82
N ALA A 103 5.65 2.13 13.85
CA ALA A 103 5.21 1.86 15.23
C ALA A 103 5.42 0.39 15.64
N GLY A 104 6.49 -0.23 15.13
CA GLY A 104 6.82 -1.63 15.40
C GLY A 104 5.99 -2.65 14.63
N VAL A 105 5.18 -2.22 13.66
CA VAL A 105 4.32 -3.12 12.86
C VAL A 105 4.81 -3.13 11.41
N PRO A 106 4.97 -4.31 10.78
CA PRO A 106 5.32 -4.38 9.36
C PRO A 106 4.28 -3.68 8.52
N SER A 107 4.72 -2.74 7.67
CA SER A 107 3.82 -1.83 6.98
C SER A 107 4.29 -1.55 5.56
N LYS A 108 3.33 -1.21 4.69
CA LYS A 108 3.56 -0.65 3.37
C LYS A 108 3.04 0.79 3.40
N LEU A 109 3.85 1.73 3.00
CA LEU A 109 3.51 3.16 3.05
C LEU A 109 3.44 3.74 1.66
N TYR A 110 2.30 4.32 1.31
CA TYR A 110 2.13 5.10 0.09
C TYR A 110 1.82 6.55 0.47
N ILE A 111 2.62 7.47 -0.03
CA ILE A 111 2.40 8.91 0.14
C ILE A 111 2.09 9.48 -1.24
N ASP A 112 0.91 10.07 -1.39
CA ASP A 112 0.48 10.60 -2.68
C ASP A 112 1.12 11.97 -2.99
N SER A 113 0.77 12.53 -4.15
CA SER A 113 1.33 13.80 -4.62
C SER A 113 0.98 14.98 -3.71
N THR A 114 -0.09 14.88 -2.93
CA THR A 114 -0.50 15.94 -1.99
C THR A 114 0.20 15.83 -0.62
N GLY A 115 0.84 14.71 -0.34
CA GLY A 115 1.44 14.42 0.96
C GLY A 115 0.53 13.64 1.90
N ALA A 116 -0.71 13.37 1.51
CA ALA A 116 -1.58 12.45 2.26
C ALA A 116 -1.03 11.03 2.14
N ALA A 117 -1.23 10.22 3.16
CA ALA A 117 -0.59 8.92 3.23
C ALA A 117 -1.58 7.80 3.53
N THR A 118 -1.27 6.62 3.00
CA THR A 118 -1.98 5.38 3.33
C THR A 118 -0.97 4.37 3.83
N VAL A 119 -1.25 3.81 5.00
CA VAL A 119 -0.47 2.71 5.56
C VAL A 119 -1.25 1.42 5.36
N PHE A 120 -0.65 0.47 4.65
CA PHE A 120 -1.25 -0.84 4.47
C PHE A 120 -0.63 -1.80 5.47
N VAL A 121 -1.47 -2.39 6.30
CA VAL A 121 -1.07 -3.41 7.28
C VAL A 121 -1.92 -4.66 7.07
N MET A 122 -1.36 -5.83 7.35
CA MET A 122 -2.16 -7.04 7.39
C MET A 122 -3.21 -6.92 8.50
N GLY A 123 -4.42 -7.41 8.24
CA GLY A 123 -5.53 -7.28 9.18
C GLY A 123 -5.22 -7.79 10.57
N ALA A 124 -4.38 -8.84 10.67
CA ALA A 124 -3.95 -9.37 11.98
C ALA A 124 -3.16 -8.36 12.82
N TYR A 125 -2.54 -7.35 12.20
CA TYR A 125 -1.75 -6.33 12.90
C TYR A 125 -2.49 -5.01 13.10
N LEU A 126 -3.72 -4.91 12.60
CA LEU A 126 -4.44 -3.62 12.60
C LEU A 126 -4.63 -3.08 14.03
N ASP A 127 -5.09 -3.92 14.95
CA ASP A 127 -5.33 -3.49 16.32
C ASP A 127 -4.04 -3.05 17.01
N ASP A 128 -2.95 -3.78 16.82
CA ASP A 128 -1.64 -3.40 17.34
C ASP A 128 -1.18 -2.07 16.77
N PHE A 129 -1.32 -1.89 15.46
CA PHE A 129 -0.94 -0.64 14.80
C PHE A 129 -1.72 0.54 15.37
N LEU A 130 -3.04 0.44 15.40
CA LEU A 130 -3.90 1.52 15.90
C LEU A 130 -3.64 1.83 17.38
N SER A 131 -3.37 0.82 18.20
CA SER A 131 -3.11 1.00 19.63
C SER A 131 -1.80 1.74 19.89
N ARG A 132 -0.87 1.74 18.96
CA ARG A 132 0.45 2.39 19.10
C ARG A 132 0.47 3.81 18.56
N LEU A 133 -0.62 4.27 17.96
CA LEU A 133 -0.77 5.65 17.56
C LEU A 133 -1.34 6.46 18.73
N PRO A 134 -0.97 7.75 18.86
CA PRO A 134 -1.58 8.58 19.90
C PRO A 134 -3.08 8.71 19.62
N VAL A 135 -3.89 8.48 20.66
CA VAL A 135 -5.33 8.61 20.55
C VAL A 135 -5.68 10.09 20.68
N ASN A 136 -6.21 10.66 19.61
CA ASN A 136 -6.86 11.96 19.68
C ASN A 136 -8.32 11.74 20.07
N THR A 137 -8.58 11.86 21.32
CA THR A 137 -9.96 11.92 21.80
C THR A 137 -10.46 13.33 21.75
#